data_b1159ae6186ac7a28f492f335ce80c13
#
_entry.id   b1159ae6186ac7a28f492f335ce80c13
#
_cell.length_a   1.000
_cell.length_b   1.000
_cell.length_c   1.000
_cell.angle_alpha   90.00
_cell.angle_beta   90.00
_cell.angle_gamma   90.00
#
_symmetry.space_group_name_H-M   'P 1'
#
loop_
_entity.id
_entity.type
_entity.pdbx_description
1 polymer ?
#
loop_
_entity_poly.entity_id
_entity_poly.type
_entity_poly.pdbx_seq_one_letter_code
_entity_poly.pdbx_strand_id
1 'polypeptide(L)'
;MEYAIKEIARVIGAKTNQLLDDTVSLLLTDSRRLSFPEKSLFFALKTKTNDGHRYIQELYKLRVRNFVVSDMLPEFESMKDANFLIVKDTLRALQKLATHHRKQFNIPVIGITGSNGKTIVKEFLYQLLHNEFNIVRSPRSYNSQLGVPLSVWQMSEKNTLGIFEAGISQPDEMERLQPIIAPTIGIITNIGEAHQENFLSSNQKCMEKLTLFNDCEAIIYDGDDLFIANCIESACLSHKAIAWSRTDSEAPLFIESIDKKEFETIIHCTLLGFNRVVTIPFTDDASIENVIHCMAVMPVSYTHLTL
;
A
#
# COMPACT_ATOMS: atom_id res chain seq x y z
N MET A 1 -13.02 -9.16 -9.75
CA MET A 1 -13.63 -8.24 -10.75
C MET A 1 -12.97 -8.48 -12.10
N GLU A 2 -13.71 -8.44 -13.19
CA GLU A 2 -13.19 -8.55 -14.56
C GLU A 2 -13.36 -7.22 -15.28
N TYR A 3 -12.40 -6.88 -16.15
CA TYR A 3 -12.39 -5.65 -16.92
C TYR A 3 -12.29 -5.95 -18.42
N ALA A 4 -13.11 -5.26 -19.23
CA ALA A 4 -12.98 -5.34 -20.66
C ALA A 4 -11.68 -4.69 -21.13
N ILE A 5 -11.01 -5.31 -22.11
CA ILE A 5 -9.73 -4.80 -22.64
C ILE A 5 -9.88 -3.38 -23.20
N LYS A 6 -11.03 -3.04 -23.79
CA LYS A 6 -11.35 -1.69 -24.27
C LYS A 6 -11.37 -0.64 -23.15
N GLU A 7 -11.91 -1.02 -21.99
CA GLU A 7 -11.92 -0.16 -20.81
C GLU A 7 -10.50 0.06 -20.30
N ILE A 8 -9.72 -1.01 -20.17
CA ILE A 8 -8.33 -0.93 -19.74
C ILE A 8 -7.53 -0.03 -20.67
N ALA A 9 -7.65 -0.21 -22.00
CA ALA A 9 -6.95 0.62 -22.99
C ALA A 9 -7.24 2.12 -22.78
N ARG A 10 -8.50 2.47 -22.54
CA ARG A 10 -8.91 3.85 -22.24
C ARG A 10 -8.31 4.36 -20.93
N VAL A 11 -8.39 3.58 -19.85
CA VAL A 11 -7.91 3.95 -18.51
C VAL A 11 -6.40 4.23 -18.52
N ILE A 12 -5.62 3.37 -19.16
CA ILE A 12 -4.16 3.54 -19.21
C ILE A 12 -3.69 4.49 -20.31
N GLY A 13 -4.60 4.93 -21.21
CA GLY A 13 -4.28 5.80 -22.34
C GLY A 13 -3.44 5.11 -23.39
N ALA A 14 -3.70 3.84 -23.65
CA ALA A 14 -2.96 3.05 -24.62
C ALA A 14 -3.35 3.41 -26.07
N LYS A 15 -2.36 3.38 -26.95
CA LYS A 15 -2.57 3.29 -28.40
C LYS A 15 -2.73 1.82 -28.78
N THR A 16 -3.60 1.54 -29.73
CA THR A 16 -3.85 0.18 -30.21
C THR A 16 -4.04 0.20 -31.71
N ASN A 17 -3.50 -0.79 -32.40
CA ASN A 17 -3.76 -0.97 -33.84
C ASN A 17 -5.05 -1.76 -34.08
N GLN A 18 -5.37 -2.67 -33.19
CA GLN A 18 -6.55 -3.53 -33.18
C GLN A 18 -6.91 -3.87 -31.73
N LEU A 19 -8.19 -3.92 -31.40
CA LEU A 19 -8.69 -4.43 -30.13
C LEU A 19 -9.70 -5.55 -30.41
N LEU A 20 -9.34 -6.75 -29.99
CA LEU A 20 -10.24 -7.88 -29.92
C LEU A 20 -11.03 -7.82 -28.60
N ASP A 21 -12.29 -8.21 -28.63
CA ASP A 21 -13.11 -8.25 -27.43
C ASP A 21 -12.58 -9.37 -26.51
N ASP A 22 -12.18 -8.97 -25.32
CA ASP A 22 -11.66 -9.87 -24.29
C ASP A 22 -11.84 -9.23 -22.91
N THR A 23 -11.75 -10.05 -21.84
CA THR A 23 -11.80 -9.63 -20.45
C THR A 23 -10.64 -10.19 -19.67
N VAL A 24 -10.12 -9.40 -18.74
CA VAL A 24 -9.03 -9.80 -17.86
C VAL A 24 -9.37 -9.55 -16.41
N SER A 25 -8.83 -10.38 -15.52
CA SER A 25 -8.96 -10.24 -14.07
C SER A 25 -7.62 -10.33 -13.35
N LEU A 26 -6.56 -10.79 -14.02
CA LEU A 26 -5.25 -11.00 -13.44
C LEU A 26 -4.20 -10.10 -14.10
N LEU A 27 -3.40 -9.42 -13.28
CA LEU A 27 -2.24 -8.67 -13.74
C LEU A 27 -0.99 -9.54 -13.61
N LEU A 28 -0.27 -9.69 -14.69
CA LEU A 28 0.96 -10.47 -14.77
C LEU A 28 2.14 -9.54 -15.05
N THR A 29 3.15 -9.56 -14.19
CA THR A 29 4.40 -8.79 -14.32
C THR A 29 5.65 -9.66 -14.30
N ASP A 30 5.49 -10.96 -13.99
CA ASP A 30 6.53 -11.98 -13.96
C ASP A 30 5.99 -13.23 -14.65
N SER A 31 6.58 -13.61 -15.81
CA SER A 31 6.14 -14.75 -16.64
C SER A 31 6.09 -16.08 -15.88
N ARG A 32 6.95 -16.25 -14.85
CA ARG A 32 7.02 -17.45 -14.01
C ARG A 32 5.80 -17.64 -13.09
N ARG A 33 4.98 -16.60 -12.93
CA ARG A 33 3.77 -16.60 -12.07
C ARG A 33 2.48 -16.76 -12.87
N LEU A 34 2.57 -17.17 -14.12
CA LEU A 34 1.41 -17.43 -14.96
C LEU A 34 0.56 -18.56 -14.38
N SER A 35 -0.72 -18.28 -14.12
CA SER A 35 -1.68 -19.26 -13.59
C SER A 35 -2.87 -19.48 -14.53
N PHE A 36 -3.49 -18.40 -14.99
CA PHE A 36 -4.66 -18.40 -15.88
C PHE A 36 -4.37 -17.52 -17.11
N PRO A 37 -3.79 -18.10 -18.17
CA PRO A 37 -3.34 -17.35 -19.35
C PRO A 37 -4.43 -16.47 -19.99
N GLU A 38 -5.64 -17.03 -20.14
CA GLU A 38 -6.77 -16.41 -20.83
C GLU A 38 -7.37 -15.21 -20.04
N LYS A 39 -7.08 -15.13 -18.72
CA LYS A 39 -7.54 -14.04 -17.85
C LYS A 39 -6.44 -13.05 -17.50
N SER A 40 -5.27 -13.23 -18.07
CA SER A 40 -4.07 -12.46 -17.72
C SER A 40 -3.84 -11.29 -18.67
N LEU A 41 -3.50 -10.14 -18.10
CA LEU A 41 -2.91 -9.00 -18.78
C LEU A 41 -1.44 -8.89 -18.37
N PHE A 42 -0.55 -9.15 -19.32
CA PHE A 42 0.89 -9.07 -19.07
C PHE A 42 1.41 -7.65 -19.29
N PHE A 43 2.10 -7.11 -18.27
CA PHE A 43 2.82 -5.85 -18.37
C PHE A 43 4.30 -6.11 -18.67
N ALA A 44 4.76 -5.76 -19.85
CA ALA A 44 6.17 -5.88 -20.25
C ALA A 44 7.00 -4.77 -19.60
N LEU A 45 7.28 -4.94 -18.30
CA LEU A 45 8.04 -3.95 -17.52
C LEU A 45 9.49 -3.89 -18.00
N LYS A 46 10.01 -2.67 -18.14
CA LYS A 46 11.40 -2.41 -18.49
C LYS A 46 12.14 -1.82 -17.31
N THR A 47 13.24 -2.44 -16.93
CA THR A 47 14.14 -2.01 -15.85
C THR A 47 15.56 -1.85 -16.39
N LYS A 48 16.48 -1.38 -15.55
CA LYS A 48 17.91 -1.27 -15.94
C LYS A 48 18.54 -2.60 -16.35
N THR A 49 18.06 -3.72 -15.78
CA THR A 49 18.67 -5.06 -15.96
C THR A 49 17.76 -6.07 -16.65
N ASN A 50 16.48 -5.74 -16.87
CA ASN A 50 15.52 -6.68 -17.46
C ASN A 50 14.53 -5.95 -18.37
N ASP A 51 14.20 -6.57 -19.51
CA ASP A 51 13.16 -6.11 -20.43
C ASP A 51 12.08 -7.20 -20.57
N GLY A 52 10.86 -6.88 -20.11
CA GLY A 52 9.73 -7.79 -20.14
C GLY A 52 9.26 -8.19 -21.54
N HIS A 53 9.56 -7.38 -22.59
CA HIS A 53 9.14 -7.66 -23.96
C HIS A 53 9.67 -9.00 -24.47
N ARG A 54 10.85 -9.43 -24.04
CA ARG A 54 11.46 -10.71 -24.42
C ARG A 54 10.66 -11.96 -24.02
N TYR A 55 9.72 -11.83 -23.07
CA TYR A 55 8.89 -12.94 -22.60
C TYR A 55 7.58 -13.06 -23.38
N ILE A 56 7.23 -12.10 -24.22
CA ILE A 56 5.92 -12.04 -24.89
C ILE A 56 5.71 -13.25 -25.81
N GLN A 57 6.72 -13.65 -26.60
CA GLN A 57 6.59 -14.82 -27.49
C GLN A 57 6.31 -16.12 -26.73
N GLU A 58 6.97 -16.32 -25.59
CA GLU A 58 6.75 -17.47 -24.72
C GLU A 58 5.35 -17.44 -24.11
N LEU A 59 4.95 -16.30 -23.54
CA LEU A 59 3.62 -16.12 -22.97
C LEU A 59 2.50 -16.27 -24.01
N TYR A 60 2.71 -15.81 -25.23
CA TYR A 60 1.78 -15.99 -26.33
C TYR A 60 1.59 -17.49 -26.68
N LYS A 61 2.69 -18.28 -26.72
CA LYS A 61 2.63 -19.74 -26.89
C LYS A 61 1.86 -20.41 -25.74
N LEU A 62 1.95 -19.85 -24.52
CA LEU A 62 1.21 -20.28 -23.34
C LEU A 62 -0.23 -19.73 -23.29
N ARG A 63 -0.74 -19.16 -24.39
CA ARG A 63 -2.11 -18.64 -24.56
C ARG A 63 -2.43 -17.33 -23.84
N VAL A 64 -1.47 -16.57 -23.39
CA VAL A 64 -1.71 -15.17 -23.02
C VAL A 64 -2.04 -14.38 -24.29
N ARG A 65 -3.06 -13.53 -24.25
CA ARG A 65 -3.53 -12.76 -25.40
C ARG A 65 -3.58 -11.25 -25.17
N ASN A 66 -3.31 -10.79 -23.95
CA ASN A 66 -3.39 -9.38 -23.64
C ASN A 66 -2.04 -8.89 -23.07
N PHE A 67 -1.45 -7.89 -23.73
CA PHE A 67 -0.11 -7.38 -23.45
C PHE A 67 -0.12 -5.86 -23.36
N VAL A 68 0.50 -5.30 -22.30
CA VAL A 68 0.84 -3.87 -22.19
C VAL A 68 2.32 -3.73 -22.48
N VAL A 69 2.66 -2.97 -23.53
CA VAL A 69 4.02 -2.83 -24.05
C VAL A 69 4.43 -1.38 -24.19
N SER A 70 5.73 -1.07 -24.08
CA SER A 70 6.26 0.25 -24.43
C SER A 70 6.71 0.33 -25.89
N ASP A 71 7.10 -0.81 -26.44
CA ASP A 71 7.65 -0.93 -27.80
C ASP A 71 6.91 -2.03 -28.57
N MET A 72 6.48 -1.72 -29.79
CA MET A 72 5.89 -2.70 -30.69
C MET A 72 7.00 -3.29 -31.58
N LEU A 73 7.41 -4.52 -31.25
CA LEU A 73 8.47 -5.19 -31.99
C LEU A 73 7.91 -5.88 -33.25
N PRO A 74 8.66 -6.00 -34.34
CA PRO A 74 8.19 -6.61 -35.61
C PRO A 74 7.66 -8.04 -35.46
N GLU A 75 8.24 -8.84 -34.55
CA GLU A 75 7.78 -10.20 -34.28
C GLU A 75 6.36 -10.27 -33.69
N PHE A 76 5.87 -9.20 -33.06
CA PHE A 76 4.51 -9.15 -32.49
C PHE A 76 3.44 -8.97 -33.57
N GLU A 77 3.79 -8.46 -34.74
CA GLU A 77 2.85 -8.25 -35.86
C GLU A 77 2.23 -9.55 -36.39
N SER A 78 2.89 -10.68 -36.18
CA SER A 78 2.38 -11.99 -36.55
C SER A 78 1.31 -12.53 -35.59
N MET A 79 1.16 -11.96 -34.35
CA MET A 79 0.26 -12.41 -33.30
C MET A 79 -1.14 -11.78 -33.46
N LYS A 80 -1.84 -12.14 -34.55
CA LYS A 80 -3.11 -11.49 -34.96
C LYS A 80 -4.28 -11.69 -33.99
N ASP A 81 -4.22 -12.70 -33.13
CA ASP A 81 -5.22 -13.01 -32.11
C ASP A 81 -4.85 -12.47 -30.70
N ALA A 82 -3.93 -11.51 -30.64
CA ALA A 82 -3.53 -10.86 -29.39
C ALA A 82 -3.79 -9.35 -29.40
N ASN A 83 -4.09 -8.81 -28.22
CA ASN A 83 -4.23 -7.39 -27.95
C ASN A 83 -2.89 -6.81 -27.47
N PHE A 84 -2.42 -5.78 -28.14
CA PHE A 84 -1.25 -5.01 -27.74
C PHE A 84 -1.66 -3.59 -27.37
N LEU A 85 -1.55 -3.26 -26.08
CA LEU A 85 -1.83 -1.96 -25.50
C LEU A 85 -0.51 -1.19 -25.40
N ILE A 86 -0.26 -0.29 -26.34
CA ILE A 86 1.01 0.44 -26.46
C ILE A 86 0.96 1.68 -25.61
N VAL A 87 1.89 1.80 -24.64
CA VAL A 87 1.98 2.92 -23.68
C VAL A 87 3.41 3.46 -23.65
N LYS A 88 3.60 4.68 -23.14
CA LYS A 88 4.96 5.25 -22.98
C LYS A 88 5.74 4.59 -21.84
N ASP A 89 5.04 4.19 -20.77
CA ASP A 89 5.62 3.62 -19.55
C ASP A 89 4.67 2.57 -19.01
N THR A 90 5.10 1.32 -19.02
CA THR A 90 4.30 0.17 -18.61
C THR A 90 4.06 0.13 -17.10
N LEU A 91 5.00 0.64 -16.27
CA LEU A 91 4.80 0.75 -14.83
C LEU A 91 3.75 1.82 -14.50
N ARG A 92 3.81 2.97 -15.17
CA ARG A 92 2.79 4.02 -15.02
C ARG A 92 1.42 3.57 -15.49
N ALA A 93 1.35 2.76 -16.53
CA ALA A 93 0.10 2.15 -17.00
C ALA A 93 -0.49 1.22 -15.94
N LEU A 94 0.33 0.38 -15.31
CA LEU A 94 -0.07 -0.47 -14.19
C LEU A 94 -0.60 0.35 -13.01
N GLN A 95 0.11 1.41 -12.62
CA GLN A 95 -0.29 2.32 -11.55
C GLN A 95 -1.64 3.01 -11.84
N LYS A 96 -1.85 3.53 -13.07
CA LYS A 96 -3.13 4.11 -13.49
C LYS A 96 -4.27 3.10 -13.41
N LEU A 97 -4.03 1.88 -13.86
CA LEU A 97 -5.04 0.82 -13.82
C LEU A 97 -5.40 0.46 -12.37
N ALA A 98 -4.41 0.34 -11.48
CA ALA A 98 -4.63 0.07 -10.06
C ALA A 98 -5.36 1.24 -9.36
N THR A 99 -5.04 2.49 -9.70
CA THR A 99 -5.78 3.67 -9.22
C THR A 99 -7.24 3.63 -9.68
N HIS A 100 -7.50 3.26 -10.94
CA HIS A 100 -8.87 3.09 -11.43
C HIS A 100 -9.61 1.99 -10.68
N HIS A 101 -8.96 0.86 -10.45
CA HIS A 101 -9.51 -0.26 -9.69
C HIS A 101 -9.83 0.14 -8.24
N ARG A 102 -8.92 0.84 -7.54
CA ARG A 102 -9.13 1.34 -6.16
C ARG A 102 -10.41 2.19 -6.05
N LYS A 103 -10.66 3.04 -7.04
CA LYS A 103 -11.83 3.94 -7.07
C LYS A 103 -13.17 3.23 -7.19
N GLN A 104 -13.20 1.94 -7.50
CA GLN A 104 -14.45 1.15 -7.55
C GLN A 104 -14.94 0.76 -6.14
N PHE A 105 -14.12 0.95 -5.10
CA PHE A 105 -14.41 0.49 -3.75
C PHE A 105 -14.48 1.67 -2.78
N ASN A 106 -15.64 1.81 -2.14
CA ASN A 106 -15.85 2.79 -1.07
C ASN A 106 -15.75 2.09 0.30
N ILE A 107 -14.57 1.55 0.61
CA ILE A 107 -14.25 0.92 1.89
C ILE A 107 -13.12 1.67 2.58
N PRO A 108 -13.07 1.65 3.91
CA PRO A 108 -11.94 2.18 4.65
C PRO A 108 -10.64 1.50 4.26
N VAL A 109 -9.57 2.28 4.22
CA VAL A 109 -8.23 1.78 3.90
C VAL A 109 -7.22 2.36 4.88
N ILE A 110 -6.48 1.48 5.54
CA ILE A 110 -5.34 1.84 6.37
C ILE A 110 -4.08 1.84 5.50
N GLY A 111 -3.44 2.99 5.39
CA GLY A 111 -2.16 3.17 4.71
C GLY A 111 -1.02 3.26 5.72
N ILE A 112 -0.01 2.42 5.59
CA ILE A 112 1.10 2.34 6.55
C ILE A 112 2.40 2.74 5.84
N THR A 113 3.09 3.76 6.37
CA THR A 113 4.44 4.12 5.93
C THR A 113 5.39 4.27 7.13
N GLY A 114 6.66 4.52 6.87
CA GLY A 114 7.74 4.63 7.84
C GLY A 114 9.00 3.94 7.35
N SER A 115 10.08 3.99 8.11
CA SER A 115 11.32 3.29 7.77
C SER A 115 11.24 1.81 8.13
N ASN A 116 10.87 1.49 9.36
CA ASN A 116 10.75 0.12 9.88
C ASN A 116 9.34 -0.16 10.40
N GLY A 117 9.02 -1.41 10.74
CA GLY A 117 7.77 -1.79 11.41
C GLY A 117 6.55 -1.96 10.49
N LYS A 118 6.49 -1.40 9.29
CA LYS A 118 5.30 -1.40 8.40
C LYS A 118 4.63 -2.78 8.25
N THR A 119 5.42 -3.80 7.90
CA THR A 119 4.90 -5.17 7.69
C THR A 119 4.39 -5.77 8.99
N ILE A 120 5.06 -5.51 10.11
CA ILE A 120 4.66 -6.00 11.43
C ILE A 120 3.34 -5.35 11.85
N VAL A 121 3.23 -4.03 11.77
CA VAL A 121 1.99 -3.29 12.05
C VAL A 121 0.84 -3.79 11.19
N LYS A 122 1.07 -4.00 9.88
CA LYS A 122 0.06 -4.58 8.97
C LYS A 122 -0.41 -5.97 9.43
N GLU A 123 0.52 -6.86 9.79
CA GLU A 123 0.16 -8.22 10.22
C GLU A 123 -0.53 -8.21 11.60
N PHE A 124 -0.12 -7.35 12.52
CA PHE A 124 -0.78 -7.20 13.81
C PHE A 124 -2.21 -6.65 13.64
N LEU A 125 -2.41 -5.62 12.83
CA LEU A 125 -3.75 -5.12 12.51
C LEU A 125 -4.63 -6.19 11.87
N TYR A 126 -4.06 -6.99 10.96
CA TYR A 126 -4.81 -8.11 10.40
C TYR A 126 -5.25 -9.10 11.48
N GLN A 127 -4.35 -9.50 12.39
CA GLN A 127 -4.69 -10.42 13.48
C GLN A 127 -5.76 -9.84 14.42
N LEU A 128 -5.72 -8.55 14.68
CA LEU A 128 -6.70 -7.89 15.55
C LEU A 128 -8.08 -7.75 14.90
N LEU A 129 -8.14 -7.49 13.58
CA LEU A 129 -9.37 -7.06 12.90
C LEU A 129 -10.02 -8.13 12.00
N HIS A 130 -9.35 -9.26 11.70
CA HIS A 130 -9.83 -10.23 10.72
C HIS A 130 -11.10 -10.97 11.11
N ASN A 131 -11.47 -10.98 12.38
CA ASN A 131 -12.74 -11.58 12.84
C ASN A 131 -13.95 -10.67 12.58
N GLU A 132 -13.73 -9.37 12.45
CA GLU A 132 -14.78 -8.36 12.27
C GLU A 132 -14.86 -7.89 10.81
N PHE A 133 -13.74 -7.90 10.08
CA PHE A 133 -13.62 -7.38 8.72
C PHE A 133 -13.11 -8.42 7.74
N ASN A 134 -13.66 -8.39 6.52
CA ASN A 134 -13.08 -9.12 5.39
C ASN A 134 -11.95 -8.28 4.78
N ILE A 135 -10.72 -8.55 5.22
CA ILE A 135 -9.56 -7.70 4.97
C ILE A 135 -8.82 -8.11 3.69
N VAL A 136 -8.57 -7.14 2.80
CA VAL A 136 -7.54 -7.23 1.77
C VAL A 136 -6.28 -6.50 2.25
N ARG A 137 -5.11 -7.10 2.07
CA ARG A 137 -3.84 -6.48 2.51
C ARG A 137 -2.69 -6.76 1.57
N SER A 138 -1.64 -5.93 1.67
CA SER A 138 -0.38 -6.17 0.96
C SER A 138 0.16 -7.57 1.26
N PRO A 139 0.36 -8.45 0.25
CA PRO A 139 1.00 -9.73 0.48
C PRO A 139 2.49 -9.52 0.81
N ARG A 140 2.98 -10.17 1.87
CA ARG A 140 4.37 -9.97 2.33
C ARG A 140 4.70 -8.48 2.49
N SER A 141 5.83 -8.01 1.97
CA SER A 141 6.28 -6.59 1.98
C SER A 141 6.10 -5.93 0.60
N TYR A 142 4.94 -6.14 -0.06
CA TYR A 142 4.63 -5.51 -1.36
C TYR A 142 4.28 -4.03 -1.16
N ASN A 143 5.30 -3.21 -0.92
CA ASN A 143 5.19 -1.79 -0.58
C ASN A 143 5.84 -0.85 -1.62
N SER A 144 6.41 -1.38 -2.71
CA SER A 144 7.12 -0.62 -3.75
C SER A 144 6.18 -0.09 -4.84
N GLN A 145 6.74 0.70 -5.79
CA GLN A 145 6.07 1.22 -6.98
C GLN A 145 5.38 0.14 -7.84
N LEU A 146 5.84 -1.10 -7.76
CA LEU A 146 5.25 -2.27 -8.41
C LEU A 146 4.35 -3.07 -7.45
N GLY A 147 4.79 -3.24 -6.20
CA GLY A 147 4.11 -4.08 -5.22
C GLY A 147 2.76 -3.53 -4.79
N VAL A 148 2.66 -2.22 -4.59
CA VAL A 148 1.40 -1.55 -4.17
C VAL A 148 0.29 -1.72 -5.21
N PRO A 149 0.50 -1.44 -6.52
CA PRO A 149 -0.53 -1.70 -7.53
C PRO A 149 -1.04 -3.14 -7.56
N LEU A 150 -0.13 -4.12 -7.44
CA LEU A 150 -0.48 -5.54 -7.42
C LEU A 150 -1.24 -5.94 -6.13
N SER A 151 -0.97 -5.26 -5.02
CA SER A 151 -1.68 -5.47 -3.76
C SER A 151 -3.11 -4.93 -3.84
N VAL A 152 -3.26 -3.69 -4.30
CA VAL A 152 -4.56 -3.03 -4.45
C VAL A 152 -5.44 -3.75 -5.48
N TRP A 153 -4.86 -4.31 -6.54
CA TRP A 153 -5.61 -5.11 -7.52
C TRP A 153 -6.32 -6.34 -6.94
N GLN A 154 -5.93 -6.80 -5.75
CA GLN A 154 -6.59 -7.91 -5.06
C GLN A 154 -7.91 -7.51 -4.39
N MET A 155 -8.24 -6.23 -4.34
CA MET A 155 -9.53 -5.76 -3.81
C MET A 155 -10.70 -6.35 -4.58
N SER A 156 -11.77 -6.66 -3.85
CA SER A 156 -13.01 -7.19 -4.39
C SER A 156 -14.21 -6.66 -3.61
N GLU A 157 -15.41 -6.81 -4.15
CA GLU A 157 -16.67 -6.42 -3.49
C GLU A 157 -16.90 -7.10 -2.13
N LYS A 158 -16.19 -8.20 -1.86
CA LYS A 158 -16.29 -8.92 -0.58
C LYS A 158 -15.49 -8.24 0.53
N ASN A 159 -14.53 -7.39 0.20
CA ASN A 159 -13.68 -6.76 1.20
C ASN A 159 -14.39 -5.59 1.86
N THR A 160 -14.22 -5.48 3.17
CA THR A 160 -14.79 -4.41 3.99
C THR A 160 -13.72 -3.52 4.61
N LEU A 161 -12.44 -3.91 4.51
CA LEU A 161 -11.28 -3.14 4.97
C LEU A 161 -10.06 -3.44 4.09
N GLY A 162 -9.29 -2.41 3.75
CA GLY A 162 -7.97 -2.55 3.12
C GLY A 162 -6.84 -2.17 4.07
N ILE A 163 -5.71 -2.89 4.05
CA ILE A 163 -4.50 -2.55 4.80
C ILE A 163 -3.30 -2.64 3.87
N PHE A 164 -2.72 -1.49 3.49
CA PHE A 164 -1.64 -1.45 2.52
C PHE A 164 -0.40 -0.72 3.05
N GLU A 165 0.77 -1.27 2.75
CA GLU A 165 2.05 -0.66 3.03
C GLU A 165 2.51 0.22 1.87
N ALA A 166 3.11 1.38 2.16
CA ALA A 166 3.81 2.21 1.20
C ALA A 166 5.27 2.43 1.62
N GLY A 167 6.19 2.03 0.77
CA GLY A 167 7.62 2.26 0.91
C GLY A 167 8.14 3.08 -0.28
N ILE A 168 9.11 3.95 0.00
CA ILE A 168 9.80 4.76 -1.00
C ILE A 168 11.30 4.61 -0.88
N SER A 169 11.98 4.69 -2.00
CA SER A 169 13.43 4.68 -2.11
C SER A 169 13.99 5.94 -2.78
N GLN A 170 13.14 6.71 -3.45
CA GLN A 170 13.49 7.95 -4.16
C GLN A 170 12.44 9.03 -3.87
N PRO A 171 12.78 10.33 -4.00
CA PRO A 171 11.80 11.40 -4.04
C PRO A 171 10.74 11.20 -5.13
N ASP A 172 9.57 11.81 -4.97
CA ASP A 172 8.41 11.78 -5.89
C ASP A 172 7.78 10.40 -6.09
N GLU A 173 8.18 9.40 -5.28
CA GLU A 173 7.60 8.06 -5.34
C GLU A 173 6.27 7.97 -4.58
N MET A 174 6.12 8.69 -3.44
CA MET A 174 4.90 8.61 -2.64
C MET A 174 3.71 9.26 -3.31
N GLU A 175 3.91 10.37 -4.03
CA GLU A 175 2.86 11.00 -4.84
C GLU A 175 2.22 10.04 -5.85
N ARG A 176 2.99 9.03 -6.29
CA ARG A 176 2.50 7.98 -7.20
C ARG A 176 1.72 6.89 -6.50
N LEU A 177 2.09 6.57 -5.25
CA LEU A 177 1.47 5.53 -4.45
C LEU A 177 0.19 6.00 -3.75
N GLN A 178 0.14 7.26 -3.35
CA GLN A 178 -1.00 7.84 -2.65
C GLN A 178 -2.33 7.60 -3.35
N PRO A 179 -2.53 7.94 -4.65
CA PRO A 179 -3.82 7.72 -5.32
C PRO A 179 -4.15 6.24 -5.57
N ILE A 180 -3.15 5.35 -5.50
CA ILE A 180 -3.36 3.91 -5.65
C ILE A 180 -3.90 3.32 -4.36
N ILE A 181 -3.35 3.72 -3.21
CA ILE A 181 -3.81 3.28 -1.89
C ILE A 181 -5.06 4.07 -1.49
N ALA A 182 -5.02 5.39 -1.67
CA ALA A 182 -6.04 6.35 -1.24
C ALA A 182 -6.55 6.02 0.19
N PRO A 183 -5.66 6.11 1.20
CA PRO A 183 -5.98 5.69 2.56
C PRO A 183 -6.94 6.68 3.23
N THR A 184 -7.86 6.15 4.05
CA THR A 184 -8.71 6.94 4.94
C THR A 184 -8.05 7.14 6.31
N ILE A 185 -7.26 6.14 6.73
CA ILE A 185 -6.49 6.17 7.98
C ILE A 185 -5.00 5.97 7.63
N GLY A 186 -4.15 6.85 8.12
CA GLY A 186 -2.70 6.79 7.97
C GLY A 186 -2.01 6.30 9.24
N ILE A 187 -0.93 5.54 9.08
CA ILE A 187 -0.01 5.23 10.18
C ILE A 187 1.41 5.53 9.71
N ILE A 188 2.11 6.39 10.44
CA ILE A 188 3.54 6.58 10.29
C ILE A 188 4.26 5.92 11.48
N THR A 189 5.09 4.90 11.20
CA THR A 189 5.77 4.14 12.27
C THR A 189 6.96 4.92 12.83
N ASN A 190 8.00 5.07 12.04
CA ASN A 190 9.19 5.82 12.43
C ASN A 190 9.96 6.34 11.19
N ILE A 191 10.88 7.25 11.42
CA ILE A 191 11.80 7.78 10.40
C ILE A 191 13.24 7.43 10.81
N GLY A 192 13.75 6.33 10.28
CA GLY A 192 15.13 5.88 10.48
C GLY A 192 16.01 6.10 9.24
N GLU A 193 17.20 5.52 9.22
CA GLU A 193 18.23 5.72 8.19
C GLU A 193 17.98 5.00 6.86
N ALA A 194 17.01 4.06 6.79
CA ALA A 194 16.75 3.28 5.57
C ALA A 194 16.55 4.19 4.34
N HIS A 195 17.35 3.96 3.27
CA HIS A 195 17.37 4.76 2.02
C HIS A 195 17.72 6.24 2.19
N GLN A 196 18.39 6.62 3.30
CA GLN A 196 18.76 8.02 3.57
C GLN A 196 19.67 8.60 2.48
N GLU A 197 20.52 7.78 1.86
CA GLU A 197 21.43 8.15 0.78
C GLU A 197 20.74 8.75 -0.46
N ASN A 198 19.46 8.50 -0.63
CA ASN A 198 18.67 8.98 -1.78
C ASN A 198 17.88 10.26 -1.49
N PHE A 199 17.94 10.78 -0.26
CA PHE A 199 17.25 11.99 0.18
C PHE A 199 18.24 13.04 0.68
N LEU A 200 17.94 14.31 0.43
CA LEU A 200 18.80 15.44 0.87
C LEU A 200 18.84 15.55 2.40
N SER A 201 17.77 15.13 3.09
CA SER A 201 17.64 15.17 4.54
C SER A 201 16.58 14.21 5.04
N SER A 202 16.61 13.90 6.35
CA SER A 202 15.53 13.16 7.03
C SER A 202 14.20 13.93 6.96
N ASN A 203 14.25 15.26 6.98
CA ASN A 203 13.04 16.09 6.82
C ASN A 203 12.39 15.87 5.45
N GLN A 204 13.15 15.95 4.35
CA GLN A 204 12.63 15.67 3.02
C GLN A 204 12.00 14.28 2.95
N LYS A 205 12.67 13.27 3.51
CA LYS A 205 12.15 11.90 3.53
C LYS A 205 10.86 11.77 4.34
N CYS A 206 10.76 12.45 5.49
CA CYS A 206 9.55 12.49 6.29
C CYS A 206 8.41 13.17 5.53
N MET A 207 8.63 14.35 4.96
CA MET A 207 7.65 15.09 4.16
C MET A 207 7.15 14.26 2.97
N GLU A 208 8.06 13.57 2.27
CA GLU A 208 7.71 12.66 1.18
C GLU A 208 6.78 11.54 1.65
N LYS A 209 7.09 10.91 2.80
CA LYS A 209 6.23 9.86 3.38
C LYS A 209 4.86 10.39 3.80
N LEU A 210 4.78 11.59 4.36
CA LEU A 210 3.53 12.23 4.79
C LEU A 210 2.59 12.53 3.61
N THR A 211 3.11 12.65 2.38
CA THR A 211 2.29 12.79 1.17
C THR A 211 1.24 11.67 1.02
N LEU A 212 1.52 10.47 1.54
CA LEU A 212 0.56 9.37 1.56
C LEU A 212 -0.76 9.75 2.25
N PHE A 213 -0.70 10.68 3.21
CA PHE A 213 -1.81 11.00 4.12
C PHE A 213 -2.56 12.29 3.76
N ASN A 214 -2.28 12.89 2.60
CA ASN A 214 -2.91 14.16 2.20
C ASN A 214 -4.44 14.10 2.27
N ASP A 215 -5.04 12.98 1.89
CA ASP A 215 -6.49 12.79 1.86
C ASP A 215 -7.03 11.90 3.00
N CYS A 216 -6.20 11.55 4.01
CA CYS A 216 -6.65 10.80 5.18
C CYS A 216 -7.57 11.64 6.07
N GLU A 217 -8.44 10.94 6.79
CA GLU A 217 -9.29 11.50 7.86
C GLU A 217 -8.55 11.50 9.20
N ALA A 218 -7.65 10.54 9.41
CA ALA A 218 -6.85 10.40 10.62
C ALA A 218 -5.42 9.93 10.31
N ILE A 219 -4.44 10.41 11.08
CA ILE A 219 -3.01 10.03 10.99
C ILE A 219 -2.52 9.64 12.37
N ILE A 220 -2.13 8.38 12.53
CA ILE A 220 -1.61 7.83 13.77
C ILE A 220 -0.09 7.89 13.79
N TYR A 221 0.49 8.38 14.87
CA TYR A 221 1.92 8.51 15.04
C TYR A 221 2.35 8.51 16.52
N ASP A 222 3.65 8.37 16.79
CA ASP A 222 4.25 8.56 18.10
C ASP A 222 4.38 10.07 18.40
N GLY A 223 3.59 10.57 19.34
CA GLY A 223 3.61 11.98 19.75
C GLY A 223 4.87 12.38 20.50
N ASP A 224 5.61 11.44 21.07
CA ASP A 224 6.88 11.69 21.75
C ASP A 224 8.05 11.81 20.73
N ASP A 225 7.86 11.39 19.48
CA ASP A 225 8.78 11.68 18.36
C ASP A 225 8.57 13.13 17.86
N LEU A 226 9.26 14.07 18.50
CA LEU A 226 9.18 15.49 18.14
C LEU A 226 9.57 15.77 16.69
N PHE A 227 10.40 14.91 16.07
CA PHE A 227 10.78 15.10 14.67
C PHE A 227 9.58 14.81 13.75
N ILE A 228 8.85 13.72 13.98
CA ILE A 228 7.64 13.39 13.22
C ILE A 228 6.55 14.43 13.48
N ALA A 229 6.34 14.82 14.74
CA ALA A 229 5.36 15.85 15.12
C ALA A 229 5.59 17.17 14.37
N ASN A 230 6.85 17.67 14.32
CA ASN A 230 7.22 18.87 13.59
C ASN A 230 7.03 18.74 12.07
N CYS A 231 7.27 17.54 11.50
CA CYS A 231 7.00 17.28 10.08
C CYS A 231 5.48 17.30 9.77
N ILE A 232 4.65 16.74 10.64
CA ILE A 232 3.18 16.74 10.53
C ILE A 232 2.65 18.18 10.58
N GLU A 233 3.16 18.99 11.49
CA GLU A 233 2.83 20.41 11.57
C GLU A 233 3.23 21.16 10.30
N SER A 234 4.47 20.98 9.85
CA SER A 234 5.00 21.59 8.63
C SER A 234 4.21 21.19 7.37
N ALA A 235 3.66 19.98 7.35
CA ALA A 235 2.80 19.47 6.28
C ALA A 235 1.34 19.98 6.41
N CYS A 236 1.00 20.78 7.43
CA CYS A 236 -0.36 21.24 7.74
C CYS A 236 -1.36 20.10 8.00
N LEU A 237 -0.88 18.97 8.55
CA LEU A 237 -1.68 17.77 8.81
C LEU A 237 -2.12 17.62 10.28
N SER A 238 -1.76 18.55 11.17
CA SER A 238 -2.01 18.47 12.62
C SER A 238 -3.51 18.33 12.96
N HIS A 239 -4.40 18.87 12.14
CA HIS A 239 -5.85 18.83 12.37
C HIS A 239 -6.47 17.42 12.29
N LYS A 240 -5.74 16.45 11.76
CA LYS A 240 -6.13 15.03 11.64
C LYS A 240 -5.14 14.08 12.29
N ALA A 241 -4.15 14.61 12.99
CA ALA A 241 -3.13 13.83 13.67
C ALA A 241 -3.66 13.28 15.01
N ILE A 242 -3.46 12.00 15.24
CA ILE A 242 -3.83 11.27 16.46
C ILE A 242 -2.55 10.70 17.04
N ALA A 243 -2.05 11.37 18.08
CA ALA A 243 -0.85 10.93 18.78
C ALA A 243 -1.16 9.84 19.80
N TRP A 244 -0.27 8.86 19.93
CA TRP A 244 -0.10 8.15 21.17
C TRP A 244 1.15 8.69 21.89
N SER A 245 1.18 8.63 23.23
CA SER A 245 2.29 9.23 23.99
C SER A 245 2.53 8.48 25.30
N ARG A 246 3.76 8.54 25.79
CA ARG A 246 4.18 8.09 27.13
C ARG A 246 4.40 9.26 28.08
N THR A 247 4.38 10.49 27.56
CA THR A 247 4.69 11.70 28.31
C THR A 247 3.53 12.67 28.41
N ASP A 248 2.61 12.67 27.44
CA ASP A 248 1.43 13.52 27.42
C ASP A 248 0.19 12.71 27.84
N SER A 249 -0.30 12.97 29.08
CA SER A 249 -1.50 12.32 29.64
C SER A 249 -2.81 12.70 28.94
N GLU A 250 -2.82 13.77 28.14
CA GLU A 250 -3.98 14.21 27.38
C GLU A 250 -4.05 13.55 25.98
N ALA A 251 -3.04 12.77 25.61
CA ALA A 251 -3.03 12.07 24.33
C ALA A 251 -4.20 11.07 24.23
N PRO A 252 -4.83 10.91 23.05
CA PRO A 252 -5.92 9.95 22.83
C PRO A 252 -5.61 8.51 23.26
N LEU A 253 -4.34 8.11 23.14
CA LEU A 253 -3.79 6.90 23.75
C LEU A 253 -2.56 7.30 24.57
N PHE A 254 -2.71 7.31 25.88
CA PHE A 254 -1.64 7.55 26.83
C PHE A 254 -1.12 6.23 27.40
N ILE A 255 0.16 5.99 27.34
CA ILE A 255 0.84 4.80 27.87
C ILE A 255 1.40 5.13 29.25
N GLU A 256 0.74 4.65 30.31
CA GLU A 256 1.08 4.92 31.70
C GLU A 256 2.33 4.17 32.15
N SER A 257 2.40 2.86 31.84
CA SER A 257 3.56 2.02 32.13
C SER A 257 3.67 0.84 31.18
N ILE A 258 4.88 0.31 31.05
CA ILE A 258 5.22 -0.88 30.28
C ILE A 258 6.03 -1.81 31.18
N ASP A 259 5.40 -2.90 31.63
CA ASP A 259 5.98 -3.86 32.55
C ASP A 259 6.44 -5.12 31.78
N LYS A 260 7.73 -5.17 31.42
CA LYS A 260 8.34 -6.29 30.73
C LYS A 260 8.60 -7.45 31.68
N LYS A 261 8.09 -8.64 31.36
CA LYS A 261 8.38 -9.91 32.02
C LYS A 261 9.23 -10.79 31.10
N GLU A 262 9.49 -12.03 31.49
CA GLU A 262 10.34 -12.95 30.74
C GLU A 262 9.78 -13.28 29.33
N PHE A 263 8.45 -13.48 29.20
CA PHE A 263 7.81 -13.93 27.95
C PHE A 263 6.63 -13.04 27.53
N GLU A 264 6.34 -11.99 28.25
CA GLU A 264 5.20 -11.10 27.97
C GLU A 264 5.52 -9.68 28.43
N THR A 265 4.77 -8.72 27.89
CA THR A 265 4.77 -7.35 28.35
C THR A 265 3.33 -6.95 28.69
N ILE A 266 3.16 -6.30 29.85
CA ILE A 266 1.90 -5.71 30.27
C ILE A 266 1.98 -4.22 30.01
N ILE A 267 1.04 -3.69 29.24
CA ILE A 267 0.91 -2.26 28.93
C ILE A 267 -0.29 -1.72 29.67
N HIS A 268 -0.07 -0.78 30.58
CA HIS A 268 -1.11 0.00 31.23
C HIS A 268 -1.29 1.30 30.44
N CYS A 269 -2.52 1.59 30.04
CA CYS A 269 -2.78 2.77 29.22
C CYS A 269 -4.17 3.34 29.47
N THR A 270 -4.32 4.63 29.17
CA THR A 270 -5.61 5.30 29.05
C THR A 270 -5.92 5.51 27.56
N LEU A 271 -7.03 4.93 27.11
CA LEU A 271 -7.51 5.02 25.74
C LEU A 271 -8.83 5.78 25.71
N LEU A 272 -8.86 6.97 25.12
CA LEU A 272 -10.04 7.87 25.12
C LEU A 272 -10.65 8.09 26.52
N GLY A 273 -9.80 8.27 27.54
CA GLY A 273 -10.21 8.48 28.92
C GLY A 273 -10.58 7.21 29.69
N PHE A 274 -10.44 6.03 29.12
CA PHE A 274 -10.70 4.75 29.76
C PHE A 274 -9.43 3.97 30.04
N ASN A 275 -9.20 3.59 31.30
CA ASN A 275 -8.05 2.75 31.65
C ASN A 275 -8.17 1.35 31.01
N ARG A 276 -7.09 0.87 30.44
CA ARG A 276 -6.96 -0.44 29.82
C ARG A 276 -5.65 -1.10 30.24
N VAL A 277 -5.68 -2.41 30.29
CA VAL A 277 -4.49 -3.24 30.51
C VAL A 277 -4.41 -4.23 29.35
N VAL A 278 -3.32 -4.20 28.61
CA VAL A 278 -3.11 -5.07 27.46
C VAL A 278 -1.86 -5.92 27.71
N THR A 279 -1.98 -7.23 27.59
CA THR A 279 -0.85 -8.17 27.66
C THR A 279 -0.48 -8.66 26.28
N ILE A 280 0.79 -8.56 25.92
CA ILE A 280 1.32 -8.95 24.63
C ILE A 280 2.47 -9.96 24.79
N PRO A 281 2.62 -10.94 23.87
CA PRO A 281 3.66 -11.96 23.93
C PRO A 281 4.99 -11.46 23.30
N PHE A 282 5.35 -10.21 23.50
CA PHE A 282 6.55 -9.56 22.97
C PHE A 282 7.25 -8.81 24.10
N THR A 283 8.58 -8.80 24.09
CA THR A 283 9.40 -8.14 25.12
C THR A 283 10.40 -7.14 24.56
N ASP A 284 10.58 -7.12 23.23
CA ASP A 284 11.43 -6.16 22.54
C ASP A 284 10.70 -4.84 22.27
N ASP A 285 11.44 -3.73 22.34
CA ASP A 285 10.88 -2.38 22.23
C ASP A 285 10.21 -2.12 20.88
N ALA A 286 10.77 -2.65 19.79
CA ALA A 286 10.23 -2.44 18.46
C ALA A 286 8.86 -3.11 18.27
N SER A 287 8.69 -4.34 18.78
CA SER A 287 7.39 -5.03 18.75
C SER A 287 6.36 -4.34 19.64
N ILE A 288 6.78 -3.85 20.82
CA ILE A 288 5.91 -3.10 21.74
C ILE A 288 5.41 -1.82 21.05
N GLU A 289 6.29 -1.02 20.45
CA GLU A 289 5.92 0.19 19.71
C GLU A 289 4.96 -0.11 18.55
N ASN A 290 5.23 -1.16 17.77
CA ASN A 290 4.35 -1.57 16.68
C ASN A 290 2.94 -1.96 17.19
N VAL A 291 2.83 -2.59 18.36
CA VAL A 291 1.53 -2.88 18.99
C VAL A 291 0.84 -1.61 19.44
N ILE A 292 1.55 -0.64 20.01
CA ILE A 292 0.98 0.64 20.44
C ILE A 292 0.39 1.39 19.24
N HIS A 293 1.07 1.41 18.08
CA HIS A 293 0.49 1.94 16.84
C HIS A 293 -0.83 1.25 16.47
N CYS A 294 -0.90 -0.08 16.61
CA CYS A 294 -2.14 -0.82 16.35
C CYS A 294 -3.25 -0.49 17.35
N MET A 295 -2.91 -0.32 18.64
CA MET A 295 -3.87 0.07 19.68
C MET A 295 -4.48 1.45 19.40
N ALA A 296 -3.68 2.39 18.88
CA ALA A 296 -4.14 3.73 18.53
C ALA A 296 -5.09 3.75 17.31
N VAL A 297 -5.11 2.71 16.48
CA VAL A 297 -6.07 2.55 15.37
C VAL A 297 -7.47 2.18 15.89
N MET A 298 -7.57 1.42 16.97
CA MET A 298 -8.84 0.83 17.43
C MET A 298 -9.95 1.88 17.64
N PRO A 299 -9.73 3.02 18.35
CA PRO A 299 -10.76 4.03 18.50
C PRO A 299 -11.21 4.65 17.17
N VAL A 300 -10.26 4.88 16.27
CA VAL A 300 -10.52 5.46 14.95
C VAL A 300 -11.33 4.49 14.10
N SER A 301 -11.02 3.19 14.17
CA SER A 301 -11.75 2.17 13.44
C SER A 301 -13.20 2.06 13.90
N TYR A 302 -13.49 2.14 15.20
CA TYR A 302 -14.86 2.10 15.71
C TYR A 302 -15.69 3.34 15.36
N THR A 303 -15.07 4.51 15.24
CA THR A 303 -15.79 5.76 14.89
C THR A 303 -15.93 5.98 13.40
N HIS A 304 -14.99 5.52 12.59
CA HIS A 304 -14.97 5.74 11.12
C HIS A 304 -15.29 4.48 10.30
N LEU A 305 -15.23 3.28 10.88
CA LEU A 305 -15.55 2.02 10.19
C LEU A 305 -17.00 1.56 10.44
N THR A 306 -17.71 2.15 11.40
CA THR A 306 -19.10 1.79 11.77
C THR A 306 -20.15 2.80 11.28
N LEU A 307 -19.74 3.83 10.54
CA LEU A 307 -20.62 4.76 9.83
C LEU A 307 -20.70 4.38 8.35
#